data_a2a017837226db8ea6f2b59516510f5e
#
_entry.id   a2a017837226db8ea6f2b59516510f5e
#
_cell.length_a   1.000
_cell.length_b   1.000
_cell.length_c   1.000
_cell.angle_alpha   90.00
_cell.angle_beta   90.00
_cell.angle_gamma   90.00
#
_symmetry.space_group_name_H-M   'P 1'
#
loop_
_entity.id
_entity.type
_entity.pdbx_description
1 polymer ?
#
loop_
_entity_poly.entity_id
_entity_poly.type
_entity_poly.pdbx_seq_one_letter_code
_entity_poly.pdbx_strand_id
1 'polypeptide(L)'
;MRLLPLLALAALATATLALSGCQTHYEDLPTFSQERRLLQVVVEMPAGTNHAQRYDATQHQFVPERRAGLDHVVEFLPCPGNSGFIPGTAGAPPSARPLAALVLAETQPAGTVLEVLPIGLVTLDDNGLLRPIVLAVPARPSQQILPAVVTWQDLTTRYPGAREVLRQWFQHQGRPGEVRIVSWKDEKAAEQQVRKAMQ
;
A
#
# COMPACT_ATOMS: atom_id res chain seq x y z
N MET A 1 -60.59 -2.62 -26.73
CA MET A 1 -59.57 -3.64 -26.64
C MET A 1 -58.19 -3.01 -26.78
N ARG A 2 -57.59 -2.62 -25.67
CA ARG A 2 -56.19 -2.06 -25.61
C ARG A 2 -55.61 -2.42 -24.25
N LEU A 3 -54.97 -3.59 -24.17
CA LEU A 3 -54.35 -4.14 -22.92
C LEU A 3 -52.86 -4.47 -23.07
N LEU A 4 -52.18 -3.89 -24.10
CA LEU A 4 -50.77 -4.23 -24.36
C LEU A 4 -49.67 -3.28 -23.78
N PRO A 5 -49.91 -2.08 -23.24
CA PRO A 5 -48.79 -1.27 -22.75
C PRO A 5 -48.43 -1.48 -21.27
N LEU A 6 -49.18 -2.20 -20.48
CA LEU A 6 -48.93 -2.37 -19.05
C LEU A 6 -47.90 -3.47 -18.69
N LEU A 7 -47.64 -4.40 -19.59
CA LEU A 7 -46.65 -5.47 -19.38
C LEU A 7 -45.18 -5.06 -19.69
N ALA A 8 -45.01 -4.03 -20.51
CA ALA A 8 -43.66 -3.54 -20.87
C ALA A 8 -43.02 -2.70 -19.76
N LEU A 9 -43.78 -2.06 -18.88
CA LEU A 9 -43.27 -1.23 -17.79
C LEU A 9 -42.79 -2.05 -16.58
N ALA A 10 -43.30 -3.24 -16.39
CA ALA A 10 -42.92 -4.14 -15.29
C ALA A 10 -41.56 -4.83 -15.50
N ALA A 11 -41.12 -5.00 -16.75
CA ALA A 11 -39.86 -5.65 -17.09
C ALA A 11 -38.63 -4.74 -16.92
N LEU A 12 -38.80 -3.41 -16.91
CA LEU A 12 -37.70 -2.44 -16.77
C LEU A 12 -37.34 -2.16 -15.33
N ALA A 13 -38.21 -2.47 -14.36
CA ALA A 13 -38.00 -2.23 -12.94
C ALA A 13 -37.16 -3.31 -12.23
N THR A 14 -36.97 -4.48 -12.84
CA THR A 14 -36.23 -5.60 -12.22
C THR A 14 -34.75 -5.68 -12.59
N ALA A 15 -34.26 -4.85 -13.49
CA ALA A 15 -32.88 -4.88 -13.96
C ALA A 15 -31.87 -4.06 -13.09
N THR A 16 -32.34 -3.33 -12.07
CA THR A 16 -31.48 -2.42 -11.28
C THR A 16 -30.97 -2.99 -9.95
N LEU A 17 -31.21 -4.24 -9.63
CA LEU A 17 -30.91 -4.84 -8.32
C LEU A 17 -29.69 -5.78 -8.26
N ALA A 18 -28.85 -5.84 -9.29
CA ALA A 18 -27.75 -6.82 -9.35
C ALA A 18 -26.34 -6.20 -9.40
N LEU A 19 -26.14 -4.99 -8.89
CA LEU A 19 -24.80 -4.39 -8.73
C LEU A 19 -24.40 -4.31 -7.24
N SER A 20 -24.66 -5.35 -6.46
CA SER A 20 -23.96 -5.57 -5.21
C SER A 20 -22.55 -6.07 -5.59
N GLY A 21 -21.66 -5.14 -5.92
CA GLY A 21 -20.25 -5.46 -6.07
C GLY A 21 -19.76 -6.12 -4.79
N CYS A 22 -19.17 -7.32 -4.87
CA CYS A 22 -18.52 -7.96 -3.74
C CYS A 22 -17.50 -6.96 -3.17
N GLN A 23 -17.80 -6.39 -2.02
CA GLN A 23 -16.90 -5.49 -1.33
C GLN A 23 -15.74 -6.34 -0.78
N THR A 24 -14.53 -6.07 -1.22
CA THR A 24 -13.35 -6.83 -0.79
C THR A 24 -12.96 -6.37 0.61
N HIS A 25 -12.91 -7.31 1.54
CA HIS A 25 -12.45 -7.10 2.92
C HIS A 25 -10.94 -7.33 2.97
N TYR A 26 -10.16 -6.28 2.79
CA TYR A 26 -8.71 -6.38 2.74
C TYR A 26 -8.09 -6.72 4.10
N GLU A 27 -8.79 -6.42 5.19
CA GLU A 27 -8.42 -6.79 6.56
C GLU A 27 -8.42 -8.30 6.79
N ASP A 28 -9.23 -9.06 6.05
CA ASP A 28 -9.35 -10.52 6.16
C ASP A 28 -8.32 -11.27 5.31
N LEU A 29 -7.54 -10.55 4.49
CA LEU A 29 -6.52 -11.18 3.68
C LEU A 29 -5.37 -11.72 4.53
N PRO A 30 -4.82 -12.89 4.17
CA PRO A 30 -3.65 -13.42 4.85
C PRO A 30 -2.40 -12.60 4.47
N THR A 31 -1.42 -12.57 5.38
CA THR A 31 -0.11 -11.92 5.16
C THR A 31 0.64 -12.51 3.97
N PHE A 32 0.53 -13.81 3.77
CA PHE A 32 1.17 -14.53 2.68
C PHE A 32 0.14 -15.20 1.78
N SER A 33 0.35 -15.14 0.47
CA SER A 33 -0.50 -15.84 -0.50
C SER A 33 -0.53 -17.34 -0.22
N GLN A 34 -1.71 -17.97 -0.38
CA GLN A 34 -1.89 -19.38 -0.05
C GLN A 34 -1.09 -20.32 -0.97
N GLU A 35 -1.05 -20.00 -2.26
CA GLU A 35 -0.41 -20.84 -3.27
C GLU A 35 1.12 -20.74 -3.25
N ARG A 36 1.65 -19.51 -3.21
CA ARG A 36 3.09 -19.27 -3.41
C ARG A 36 3.82 -18.93 -2.12
N ARG A 37 3.10 -18.68 -1.05
CA ARG A 37 3.67 -18.24 0.24
C ARG A 37 4.47 -16.95 0.13
N LEU A 38 4.09 -16.10 -0.83
CA LEU A 38 4.69 -14.78 -1.05
C LEU A 38 3.98 -13.73 -0.20
N LEU A 39 4.76 -12.75 0.30
CA LEU A 39 4.22 -11.63 1.05
C LEU A 39 3.22 -10.85 0.18
N GLN A 40 2.10 -10.46 0.77
CA GLN A 40 1.08 -9.66 0.10
C GLN A 40 1.11 -8.22 0.58
N VAL A 41 0.94 -7.28 -0.36
CA VAL A 41 0.75 -5.86 -0.07
C VAL A 41 -0.51 -5.37 -0.76
N VAL A 42 -1.39 -4.73 -0.01
CA VAL A 42 -2.56 -4.02 -0.55
C VAL A 42 -2.15 -2.58 -0.84
N VAL A 43 -2.32 -2.15 -2.08
CA VAL A 43 -1.99 -0.78 -2.50
C VAL A 43 -3.04 0.19 -1.96
N GLU A 44 -2.60 1.21 -1.24
CA GLU A 44 -3.43 2.35 -0.80
C GLU A 44 -3.17 3.58 -1.69
N MET A 45 -1.92 3.96 -1.86
CA MET A 45 -1.49 5.12 -2.62
C MET A 45 -0.69 4.67 -3.85
N PRO A 46 -1.22 4.80 -5.06
CA PRO A 46 -0.54 4.46 -6.31
C PRO A 46 0.76 5.21 -6.52
N ALA A 47 1.73 4.58 -7.19
CA ALA A 47 2.93 5.25 -7.66
C ALA A 47 2.59 6.46 -8.56
N GLY A 48 3.35 7.54 -8.44
CA GLY A 48 3.15 8.75 -9.24
C GLY A 48 2.07 9.71 -8.73
N THR A 49 1.37 9.38 -7.63
CA THR A 49 0.40 10.30 -7.01
C THR A 49 1.01 11.03 -5.80
N ASN A 50 0.48 12.22 -5.50
CA ASN A 50 0.79 12.99 -4.30
C ASN A 50 -0.34 12.94 -3.26
N HIS A 51 -1.53 12.47 -3.63
CA HIS A 51 -2.67 12.40 -2.73
C HIS A 51 -2.59 11.12 -1.88
N ALA A 52 -2.29 11.30 -0.60
CA ALA A 52 -2.25 10.18 0.33
C ALA A 52 -3.67 9.68 0.61
N GLN A 53 -3.86 8.38 0.52
CA GLN A 53 -5.10 7.71 0.89
C GLN A 53 -4.79 6.45 1.69
N ARG A 54 -5.78 5.98 2.44
CA ARG A 54 -5.71 4.80 3.26
C ARG A 54 -6.97 3.97 3.15
N TYR A 55 -6.84 2.69 3.38
CA TYR A 55 -7.98 1.80 3.54
C TYR A 55 -8.64 2.01 4.91
N ASP A 56 -9.96 2.18 4.92
CA ASP A 56 -10.78 2.24 6.13
C ASP A 56 -11.56 0.92 6.25
N ALA A 57 -11.12 0.07 7.20
CA ALA A 57 -11.73 -1.22 7.42
C ALA A 57 -13.18 -1.15 7.97
N THR A 58 -13.58 -0.02 8.54
CA THR A 58 -14.96 0.17 9.03
C THR A 58 -15.91 0.47 7.88
N GLN A 59 -15.44 1.23 6.90
CA GLN A 59 -16.22 1.61 5.72
C GLN A 59 -15.94 0.70 4.52
N HIS A 60 -14.92 -0.16 4.60
CA HIS A 60 -14.39 -1.00 3.51
C HIS A 60 -14.07 -0.21 2.23
N GLN A 61 -13.50 1.00 2.41
CA GLN A 61 -13.22 1.94 1.32
C GLN A 61 -11.84 2.57 1.46
N PHE A 62 -11.28 2.98 0.31
CA PHE A 62 -10.09 3.82 0.30
C PHE A 62 -10.53 5.28 0.44
N VAL A 63 -10.08 5.92 1.52
CA VAL A 63 -10.43 7.30 1.86
C VAL A 63 -9.18 8.19 1.87
N PRO A 64 -9.29 9.48 1.53
CA PRO A 64 -8.18 10.40 1.67
C PRO A 64 -7.62 10.38 3.10
N GLU A 65 -6.31 10.29 3.23
CA GLU A 65 -5.66 10.49 4.52
C GLU A 65 -5.76 11.97 4.90
N ARG A 66 -6.04 12.25 6.18
CA ARG A 66 -6.18 13.63 6.65
C ARG A 66 -5.12 13.97 7.69
N ARG A 67 -4.54 15.17 7.54
CA ARG A 67 -3.69 15.80 8.54
C ARG A 67 -4.27 17.16 8.92
N ALA A 68 -4.46 17.41 10.21
CA ALA A 68 -5.07 18.64 10.72
C ALA A 68 -6.42 19.00 10.05
N GLY A 69 -7.24 17.99 9.68
CA GLY A 69 -8.55 18.16 9.06
C GLY A 69 -8.55 18.37 7.55
N LEU A 70 -7.38 18.52 6.93
CA LEU A 70 -7.24 18.67 5.48
C LEU A 70 -6.74 17.36 4.84
N ASP A 71 -7.06 17.16 3.57
CA ASP A 71 -6.54 16.03 2.83
C ASP A 71 -5.01 16.12 2.73
N HIS A 72 -4.34 15.01 3.04
CA HIS A 72 -2.88 14.95 3.06
C HIS A 72 -2.35 14.83 1.64
N VAL A 73 -1.71 15.90 1.17
CA VAL A 73 -0.96 15.92 -0.09
C VAL A 73 0.53 15.93 0.24
N VAL A 74 1.27 14.95 -0.29
CA VAL A 74 2.73 14.94 -0.19
C VAL A 74 3.28 15.98 -1.16
N GLU A 75 3.81 17.06 -0.62
CA GLU A 75 4.43 18.11 -1.42
C GLU A 75 5.78 17.64 -1.94
N PHE A 76 6.29 18.26 -3.00
CA PHE A 76 7.62 18.07 -3.56
C PHE A 76 7.72 16.90 -4.56
N LEU A 77 7.59 15.63 -4.15
CA LEU A 77 7.77 14.47 -5.04
C LEU A 77 6.55 13.56 -4.99
N PRO A 78 6.10 13.03 -6.14
CA PRO A 78 5.09 11.98 -6.16
C PRO A 78 5.63 10.69 -5.53
N CYS A 79 4.75 9.82 -5.10
CA CYS A 79 5.10 8.54 -4.50
C CYS A 79 5.99 7.72 -5.47
N PRO A 80 7.21 7.32 -5.06
CA PRO A 80 8.17 6.64 -5.95
C PRO A 80 7.85 5.15 -6.18
N GLY A 81 6.78 4.66 -5.62
CA GLY A 81 6.29 3.29 -5.73
C GLY A 81 4.85 3.21 -5.25
N ASN A 82 4.28 2.04 -5.19
CA ASN A 82 2.94 1.84 -4.64
C ASN A 82 3.04 1.69 -3.13
N SER A 83 2.55 2.68 -2.37
CA SER A 83 2.48 2.63 -0.91
C SER A 83 1.21 1.93 -0.46
N GLY A 84 1.30 1.16 0.61
CA GLY A 84 0.15 0.44 1.14
C GLY A 84 0.47 -0.29 2.44
N PHE A 85 -0.23 -1.37 2.70
CA PHE A 85 -0.09 -2.14 3.92
C PHE A 85 0.00 -3.65 3.67
N ILE A 86 0.56 -4.35 4.63
CA ILE A 86 0.66 -5.81 4.67
C ILE A 86 -0.53 -6.33 5.47
N PRO A 87 -1.49 -7.06 4.85
CA PRO A 87 -2.65 -7.59 5.56
C PRO A 87 -2.25 -8.64 6.61
N GLY A 88 -3.12 -8.87 7.59
CA GLY A 88 -2.86 -9.83 8.67
C GLY A 88 -1.70 -9.44 9.59
N THR A 89 -1.29 -8.16 9.61
CA THR A 89 -0.28 -7.62 10.53
C THR A 89 -0.90 -6.55 11.43
N ALA A 90 -0.35 -6.37 12.63
CA ALA A 90 -0.71 -5.29 13.54
C ALA A 90 0.44 -4.29 13.65
N GLY A 91 0.11 -3.01 13.64
CA GLY A 91 1.07 -1.95 13.93
C GLY A 91 1.42 -1.91 15.43
N ALA A 92 2.58 -1.30 15.75
CA ALA A 92 2.92 -1.05 17.14
C ALA A 92 2.00 0.03 17.74
N PRO A 93 1.58 -0.10 19.01
CA PRO A 93 0.83 0.95 19.70
C PRO A 93 1.58 2.31 19.63
N PRO A 94 0.86 3.43 19.56
CA PRO A 94 -0.58 3.61 19.59
C PRO A 94 -1.30 3.38 18.25
N SER A 95 -0.58 3.05 17.16
CA SER A 95 -1.16 2.82 15.85
C SER A 95 -1.72 1.40 15.77
N ALA A 96 -3.04 1.27 15.56
CA ALA A 96 -3.67 -0.01 15.23
C ALA A 96 -3.58 -0.35 13.72
N ARG A 97 -2.84 0.44 12.93
CA ARG A 97 -2.71 0.23 11.47
C ARG A 97 -1.80 -0.96 11.18
N PRO A 98 -2.10 -1.73 10.13
CA PRO A 98 -1.19 -2.76 9.64
C PRO A 98 0.20 -2.22 9.28
N LEU A 99 1.19 -3.10 9.21
CA LEU A 99 2.55 -2.75 8.83
C LEU A 99 2.59 -2.15 7.42
N ALA A 100 3.16 -0.95 7.30
CA ALA A 100 3.26 -0.25 6.03
C ALA A 100 4.29 -0.88 5.10
N ALA A 101 4.05 -0.78 3.79
CA ALA A 101 4.98 -1.19 2.75
C ALA A 101 5.03 -0.19 1.60
N LEU A 102 6.18 -0.12 0.92
CA LEU A 102 6.38 0.60 -0.33
C LEU A 102 6.91 -0.39 -1.38
N VAL A 103 6.13 -0.63 -2.43
CA VAL A 103 6.48 -1.55 -3.52
C VAL A 103 7.00 -0.75 -4.71
N LEU A 104 8.27 -0.98 -5.05
CA LEU A 104 8.94 -0.33 -6.20
C LEU A 104 8.52 -1.03 -7.50
N ALA A 105 7.46 -0.54 -8.09
CA ALA A 105 6.82 -1.09 -9.29
C ALA A 105 6.14 0.01 -10.09
N GLU A 106 5.68 -0.31 -11.30
CA GLU A 106 4.75 0.56 -12.02
C GLU A 106 3.49 0.82 -11.21
N THR A 107 2.84 1.95 -11.51
CA THR A 107 1.61 2.34 -10.83
C THR A 107 0.54 1.25 -10.87
N GLN A 108 -0.05 0.98 -9.73
CA GLN A 108 -1.16 0.04 -9.57
C GLN A 108 -2.32 0.75 -8.88
N PRO A 109 -3.57 0.52 -9.31
CA PRO A 109 -4.73 1.09 -8.65
C PRO A 109 -4.79 0.75 -7.16
N ALA A 110 -5.39 1.63 -6.35
CA ALA A 110 -5.73 1.32 -4.97
C ALA A 110 -6.60 0.05 -4.90
N GLY A 111 -6.36 -0.79 -3.91
CA GLY A 111 -7.01 -2.10 -3.77
C GLY A 111 -6.33 -3.24 -4.55
N THR A 112 -5.33 -2.95 -5.39
CA THR A 112 -4.53 -4.03 -5.99
C THR A 112 -3.76 -4.78 -4.90
N VAL A 113 -3.84 -6.11 -4.90
CA VAL A 113 -3.05 -6.98 -4.03
C VAL A 113 -1.83 -7.47 -4.80
N LEU A 114 -0.64 -7.07 -4.35
CA LEU A 114 0.63 -7.44 -4.97
C LEU A 114 1.31 -8.55 -4.18
N GLU A 115 1.78 -9.59 -4.87
CA GLU A 115 2.74 -10.56 -4.32
C GLU A 115 4.15 -9.99 -4.47
N VAL A 116 4.89 -9.87 -3.36
CA VAL A 116 6.15 -9.13 -3.31
C VAL A 116 7.28 -9.90 -2.64
N LEU A 117 8.50 -9.48 -2.94
CA LEU A 117 9.72 -9.85 -2.23
C LEU A 117 10.17 -8.64 -1.38
N PRO A 118 10.25 -8.76 -0.05
CA PRO A 118 10.82 -7.71 0.78
C PRO A 118 12.31 -7.58 0.49
N ILE A 119 12.76 -6.35 0.21
CA ILE A 119 14.17 -6.08 -0.11
C ILE A 119 14.85 -5.23 0.97
N GLY A 120 14.10 -4.65 1.90
CA GLY A 120 14.67 -3.82 2.96
C GLY A 120 13.61 -3.27 3.91
N LEU A 121 14.10 -2.62 4.96
CA LEU A 121 13.28 -1.98 5.98
C LEU A 121 13.78 -0.57 6.23
N VAL A 122 12.92 0.44 6.11
CA VAL A 122 13.19 1.78 6.59
C VAL A 122 12.39 2.03 7.87
N THR A 123 13.01 2.69 8.84
CA THR A 123 12.29 3.15 10.03
C THR A 123 12.31 4.68 10.05
N LEU A 124 11.13 5.27 10.09
CA LEU A 124 10.91 6.70 10.21
C LEU A 124 10.62 7.05 11.67
N ASP A 125 11.05 8.23 12.08
CA ASP A 125 10.60 8.93 13.28
C ASP A 125 9.67 10.06 12.81
N ASP A 126 8.38 9.93 13.11
CA ASP A 126 7.34 10.92 12.81
C ASP A 126 6.90 11.54 14.14
N ASN A 127 7.52 12.64 14.53
CA ASN A 127 7.26 13.33 15.81
C ASN A 127 7.38 12.43 17.05
N GLY A 128 8.39 11.56 17.11
CA GLY A 128 8.63 10.63 18.22
C GLY A 128 7.92 9.28 18.06
N LEU A 129 7.11 9.08 17.00
CA LEU A 129 6.49 7.80 16.68
C LEU A 129 7.34 7.05 15.65
N LEU A 130 7.87 5.90 16.04
CA LEU A 130 8.64 5.06 15.12
C LEU A 130 7.70 4.30 14.17
N ARG A 131 7.90 4.50 12.88
CA ARG A 131 7.13 3.89 11.79
C ARG A 131 8.03 3.01 10.93
N PRO A 132 8.02 1.68 11.10
CA PRO A 132 8.69 0.76 10.19
C PRO A 132 7.91 0.65 8.87
N ILE A 133 8.61 0.67 7.75
CA ILE A 133 8.05 0.52 6.40
C ILE A 133 8.88 -0.53 5.64
N VAL A 134 8.24 -1.58 5.17
CA VAL A 134 8.86 -2.60 4.34
C VAL A 134 9.05 -2.07 2.92
N LEU A 135 10.27 -2.13 2.41
CA LEU A 135 10.56 -1.89 1.01
C LEU A 135 10.50 -3.22 0.27
N ALA A 136 9.80 -3.25 -0.84
CA ALA A 136 9.58 -4.48 -1.61
C ALA A 136 9.61 -4.24 -3.11
N VAL A 137 9.79 -5.32 -3.86
CA VAL A 137 9.64 -5.39 -5.32
C VAL A 137 8.61 -6.48 -5.67
N PRO A 138 7.92 -6.40 -6.82
CA PRO A 138 7.03 -7.48 -7.25
C PRO A 138 7.77 -8.81 -7.35
N ALA A 139 7.14 -9.89 -6.90
CA ALA A 139 7.69 -11.24 -7.05
C ALA A 139 7.62 -11.74 -8.49
N ARG A 140 6.66 -11.23 -9.28
CA ARG A 140 6.49 -11.59 -10.69
C ARG A 140 7.46 -10.78 -11.58
N PRO A 141 8.36 -11.43 -12.34
CA PRO A 141 9.32 -10.73 -13.18
C PRO A 141 8.70 -9.75 -14.18
N SER A 142 7.51 -10.06 -14.71
CA SER A 142 6.79 -9.19 -15.66
C SER A 142 6.27 -7.88 -15.04
N GLN A 143 6.25 -7.76 -13.72
CA GLN A 143 5.83 -6.56 -12.99
C GLN A 143 7.02 -5.77 -12.44
N GLN A 144 8.24 -6.30 -12.59
CA GLN A 144 9.45 -5.66 -12.07
C GLN A 144 9.94 -4.56 -13.01
N ILE A 145 10.05 -3.35 -12.48
CA ILE A 145 10.72 -2.21 -13.15
C ILE A 145 12.21 -2.15 -12.80
N LEU A 146 12.65 -2.91 -11.80
CA LEU A 146 14.03 -3.02 -11.33
C LEU A 146 14.49 -4.48 -11.49
N PRO A 147 14.85 -4.92 -12.71
CA PRO A 147 15.20 -6.31 -12.94
C PRO A 147 16.44 -6.73 -12.10
N ALA A 148 16.39 -7.95 -11.57
CA ALA A 148 17.44 -8.55 -10.74
C ALA A 148 17.71 -7.81 -9.41
N VAL A 149 16.75 -7.04 -8.89
CA VAL A 149 16.78 -6.51 -7.52
C VAL A 149 15.95 -7.44 -6.64
N VAL A 150 16.60 -8.16 -5.74
CA VAL A 150 15.96 -9.06 -4.77
C VAL A 150 16.46 -8.82 -3.33
N THR A 151 17.46 -7.94 -3.16
CA THR A 151 18.04 -7.54 -1.87
C THR A 151 18.22 -6.03 -1.79
N TRP A 152 18.40 -5.52 -0.57
CA TRP A 152 18.81 -4.12 -0.36
C TRP A 152 20.15 -3.79 -1.04
N GLN A 153 21.07 -4.74 -1.00
CA GLN A 153 22.39 -4.56 -1.63
C GLN A 153 22.26 -4.45 -3.15
N ASP A 154 21.42 -5.29 -3.80
CA ASP A 154 21.19 -5.18 -5.23
C ASP A 154 20.67 -3.79 -5.61
N LEU A 155 19.65 -3.29 -4.87
CA LEU A 155 19.10 -1.95 -5.10
C LEU A 155 20.17 -0.87 -5.01
N THR A 156 20.94 -0.86 -3.94
CA THR A 156 21.94 0.21 -3.69
C THR A 156 23.16 0.12 -4.58
N THR A 157 23.53 -1.07 -5.04
CA THR A 157 24.67 -1.27 -5.94
C THR A 157 24.31 -0.96 -7.39
N ARG A 158 23.14 -1.43 -7.86
CA ARG A 158 22.71 -1.23 -9.25
C ARG A 158 22.10 0.14 -9.50
N TYR A 159 21.43 0.68 -8.48
CA TYR A 159 20.71 1.97 -8.53
C TYR A 159 21.13 2.87 -7.35
N PRO A 160 22.37 3.36 -7.31
CA PRO A 160 22.89 4.08 -6.14
C PRO A 160 22.10 5.34 -5.79
N GLY A 161 21.45 5.97 -6.79
CA GLY A 161 20.57 7.12 -6.56
C GLY A 161 19.21 6.76 -5.96
N ALA A 162 18.79 5.50 -6.00
CA ALA A 162 17.45 5.09 -5.53
C ALA A 162 17.26 5.38 -4.03
N ARG A 163 18.26 5.09 -3.21
CA ARG A 163 18.23 5.39 -1.77
C ARG A 163 18.02 6.89 -1.50
N GLU A 164 18.67 7.75 -2.30
CA GLU A 164 18.55 9.20 -2.13
C GLU A 164 17.14 9.68 -2.51
N VAL A 165 16.56 9.19 -3.62
CA VAL A 165 15.18 9.49 -4.02
C VAL A 165 14.19 9.07 -2.93
N LEU A 166 14.33 7.84 -2.42
CA LEU A 166 13.50 7.34 -1.32
C LEU A 166 13.68 8.20 -0.06
N ARG A 167 14.92 8.59 0.28
CA ARG A 167 15.21 9.45 1.42
C ARG A 167 14.49 10.78 1.30
N GLN A 168 14.58 11.42 0.16
CA GLN A 168 13.93 12.71 -0.10
C GLN A 168 12.42 12.58 0.03
N TRP A 169 11.84 11.55 -0.58
CA TRP A 169 10.40 11.35 -0.53
C TRP A 169 9.90 11.11 0.91
N PHE A 170 10.54 10.23 1.67
CA PHE A 170 10.14 9.96 3.05
C PHE A 170 10.23 11.19 3.96
N GLN A 171 11.28 12.00 3.81
CA GLN A 171 11.46 13.20 4.61
C GLN A 171 10.45 14.31 4.32
N HIS A 172 9.79 14.27 3.15
CA HIS A 172 8.78 15.25 2.74
C HIS A 172 7.34 14.76 2.94
N GLN A 173 7.12 13.65 3.64
CA GLN A 173 5.77 13.19 3.99
C GLN A 173 5.08 14.05 5.07
N GLY A 174 5.79 14.95 5.72
CA GLY A 174 5.31 15.89 6.72
C GLY A 174 5.85 17.28 6.48
N ARG A 175 5.64 18.17 7.45
CA ARG A 175 6.31 19.49 7.42
C ARG A 175 7.82 19.31 7.51
N PRO A 176 8.63 20.28 7.02
CA PRO A 176 10.07 20.19 7.12
C PRO A 176 10.54 19.90 8.56
N GLY A 177 11.30 18.80 8.73
CA GLY A 177 11.83 18.37 10.02
C GLY A 177 10.93 17.50 10.90
N GLU A 178 9.65 17.32 10.56
CA GLU A 178 8.75 16.43 11.28
C GLU A 178 9.09 14.95 11.10
N VAL A 179 9.46 14.56 9.88
CA VAL A 179 9.78 13.15 9.55
C VAL A 179 11.29 13.00 9.37
N ARG A 180 11.88 12.07 10.09
CA ARG A 180 13.30 11.73 10.01
C ARG A 180 13.49 10.25 9.78
N ILE A 181 14.50 9.88 9.00
CA ILE A 181 14.87 8.48 8.82
C ILE A 181 15.82 8.09 9.94
N VAL A 182 15.42 7.10 10.73
CA VAL A 182 16.20 6.55 11.84
C VAL A 182 17.17 5.49 11.33
N SER A 183 16.70 4.59 10.45
CA SER A 183 17.54 3.50 9.96
C SER A 183 17.08 2.95 8.61
N TRP A 184 18.06 2.40 7.90
CA TRP A 184 17.86 1.51 6.74
C TRP A 184 18.44 0.15 7.11
N LYS A 185 17.71 -0.91 6.85
CA LYS A 185 18.12 -2.29 7.11
C LYS A 185 17.82 -3.16 5.89
N ASP A 186 18.39 -4.35 5.89
CA ASP A 186 18.28 -5.32 4.81
C ASP A 186 16.93 -6.08 4.78
N GLU A 187 16.82 -6.99 3.81
CA GLU A 187 15.66 -7.86 3.61
C GLU A 187 15.39 -8.78 4.80
N LYS A 188 16.42 -9.23 5.51
CA LYS A 188 16.27 -10.10 6.70
C LYS A 188 15.58 -9.34 7.84
N ALA A 189 15.93 -8.07 8.03
CA ALA A 189 15.27 -7.22 9.02
C ALA A 189 13.81 -6.94 8.63
N ALA A 190 13.53 -6.77 7.34
CA ALA A 190 12.16 -6.61 6.83
C ALA A 190 11.30 -7.86 7.12
N GLU A 191 11.82 -9.06 6.82
CA GLU A 191 11.13 -10.32 7.12
C GLU A 191 10.89 -10.52 8.62
N GLN A 192 11.87 -10.19 9.46
CA GLN A 192 11.72 -10.26 10.93
C GLN A 192 10.64 -9.29 11.41
N GLN A 193 10.58 -8.07 10.84
CA GLN A 193 9.56 -7.08 11.20
C GLN A 193 8.16 -7.57 10.81
N VAL A 194 8.00 -8.19 9.63
CA VAL A 194 6.73 -8.79 9.21
C VAL A 194 6.31 -9.88 10.19
N ARG A 195 7.20 -10.84 10.50
CA ARG A 195 6.89 -11.91 11.47
C ARG A 195 6.51 -11.37 12.84
N LYS A 196 7.18 -10.32 13.32
CA LYS A 196 6.85 -9.67 14.60
C LYS A 196 5.48 -9.00 14.57
N ALA A 197 5.09 -8.43 13.42
CA ALA A 197 3.81 -7.73 13.28
C ALA A 197 2.61 -8.69 13.09
N MET A 198 2.84 -9.96 12.80
CA MET A 198 1.81 -11.02 12.70
C MET A 198 1.40 -11.59 14.08
N GLN A 199 2.16 -11.31 15.15
CA GLN A 199 1.90 -11.76 16.53
C GLN A 199 1.02 -10.75 17.28
#